data_ae9f9c8a77cfe3b35d802a2e26e38fd9
#
_entry.id   ae9f9c8a77cfe3b35d802a2e26e38fd9
#
_cell.length_a   1.000
_cell.length_b   1.000
_cell.length_c   1.000
_cell.angle_alpha   90.00
_cell.angle_beta   90.00
_cell.angle_gamma   90.00
#
_symmetry.space_group_name_H-M   'P 1'
#
loop_
_entity.id
_entity.type
_entity.pdbx_description
1 polymer ?
#
loop_
_entity_poly.entity_id
_entity_poly.type
_entity_poly.pdbx_seq_one_letter_code
_entity_poly.pdbx_strand_id
1 'polypeptide(L)'
;MPACVLAYSGGLDTSVILGWLQDEGWDVHCVYVDIGQPGEDKQAILKKAQDCGAKSARIVDVTEELCRDFAFPVLKAGAKYESIYLLGTSIARPLISKVMLQVAREVGATAYAHGATGKGNDQCRFQLAAEALDPTVQMIAPWRIKAFRDRFPGRTELIAYCEEKGIPVKATSAKPYSSDENCLHVSYEAGDLEDLSVAGVDVVDFTMGVSPQEAPDKLEEVTVGFEKGVPVSINGQKLDAKDLVEKANELAGRNGVGRIDMVENRFVGMKSRGVYEAPGMTLLYEAHRMLEELTLDRDLMHLRDQLSPIVAEMVYYGLWYTPKLDALFAFTDKAQEPVTGEVTLGMYKGNLSARRRSSPNSLYDAEIASMEGGGSYDQDDATGFLRITGLPSRVQGTVTPRSY
;
A
#
# COMPACT_ATOMS: atom_id res chain seq x y z
N MET A 1 33.07 -9.80 -16.03
CA MET A 1 32.70 -8.55 -15.29
C MET A 1 31.85 -8.93 -14.09
N PRO A 2 31.84 -8.16 -13.01
CA PRO A 2 30.92 -8.46 -11.90
C PRO A 2 29.48 -8.32 -12.40
N ALA A 3 28.56 -9.16 -11.89
CA ALA A 3 27.17 -9.16 -12.32
C ALA A 3 26.30 -8.34 -11.35
N CYS A 4 25.38 -7.56 -11.91
CA CYS A 4 24.39 -6.74 -11.17
C CYS A 4 22.98 -7.03 -11.69
N VAL A 5 22.00 -7.16 -10.78
CA VAL A 5 20.58 -7.13 -11.15
C VAL A 5 20.05 -5.71 -11.05
N LEU A 6 19.29 -5.26 -12.04
CA LEU A 6 18.66 -3.93 -12.08
C LEU A 6 17.14 -4.07 -12.07
N ALA A 7 16.47 -3.44 -11.09
CA ALA A 7 15.02 -3.25 -11.13
C ALA A 7 14.70 -2.28 -12.27
N TYR A 8 14.15 -2.82 -13.37
CA TYR A 8 14.05 -2.13 -14.65
C TYR A 8 12.59 -1.92 -15.05
N SER A 9 12.16 -0.67 -15.09
CA SER A 9 10.80 -0.27 -15.50
C SER A 9 10.71 0.10 -17.01
N GLY A 10 11.84 0.17 -17.72
CA GLY A 10 11.86 0.66 -19.12
C GLY A 10 11.72 2.18 -19.27
N GLY A 11 11.52 2.91 -18.16
CA GLY A 11 11.50 4.37 -18.14
C GLY A 11 12.86 5.01 -18.42
N LEU A 12 12.90 6.36 -18.49
CA LEU A 12 14.10 7.12 -18.78
C LEU A 12 15.22 6.82 -17.77
N ASP A 13 14.92 6.96 -16.46
CA ASP A 13 15.91 6.78 -15.40
C ASP A 13 16.56 5.40 -15.41
N THR A 14 15.74 4.34 -15.43
CA THR A 14 16.25 2.98 -15.41
C THR A 14 17.00 2.60 -16.69
N SER A 15 16.64 3.21 -17.83
CA SER A 15 17.37 3.01 -19.09
C SER A 15 18.74 3.69 -19.09
N VAL A 16 18.85 4.89 -18.53
CA VAL A 16 20.14 5.56 -18.31
C VAL A 16 21.00 4.79 -17.30
N ILE A 17 20.40 4.30 -16.21
CA ILE A 17 21.10 3.50 -15.20
C ILE A 17 21.65 2.21 -15.80
N LEU A 18 20.91 1.54 -16.68
CA LEU A 18 21.43 0.36 -17.42
C LEU A 18 22.71 0.70 -18.17
N GLY A 19 22.68 1.73 -19.01
CA GLY A 19 23.87 2.14 -19.78
C GLY A 19 25.02 2.60 -18.89
N TRP A 20 24.74 3.37 -17.83
CA TRP A 20 25.75 3.82 -16.90
C TRP A 20 26.42 2.66 -16.14
N LEU A 21 25.67 1.67 -15.68
CA LEU A 21 26.23 0.46 -15.04
C LEU A 21 27.15 -0.31 -15.99
N GLN A 22 26.80 -0.36 -17.28
CA GLN A 22 27.65 -0.97 -18.32
C GLN A 22 28.95 -0.16 -18.53
N ASP A 23 28.86 1.17 -18.54
CA ASP A 23 30.05 2.05 -18.61
C ASP A 23 30.97 1.85 -17.39
N GLU A 24 30.40 1.55 -16.20
CA GLU A 24 31.12 1.19 -14.96
C GLU A 24 31.62 -0.26 -14.94
N GLY A 25 31.41 -1.03 -16.00
CA GLY A 25 31.95 -2.39 -16.18
C GLY A 25 31.11 -3.51 -15.55
N TRP A 26 29.81 -3.31 -15.36
CA TRP A 26 28.91 -4.35 -14.86
C TRP A 26 28.26 -5.16 -15.99
N ASP A 27 28.13 -6.49 -15.81
CA ASP A 27 27.19 -7.33 -16.55
C ASP A 27 25.80 -7.15 -15.93
N VAL A 28 24.88 -6.42 -16.60
CA VAL A 28 23.60 -6.04 -16.05
C VAL A 28 22.48 -6.99 -16.47
N HIS A 29 21.79 -7.57 -15.50
CA HIS A 29 20.59 -8.38 -15.69
C HIS A 29 19.36 -7.54 -15.33
N CYS A 30 18.54 -7.18 -16.32
CA CYS A 30 17.33 -6.40 -16.12
C CYS A 30 16.16 -7.28 -15.67
N VAL A 31 15.46 -6.85 -14.62
CA VAL A 31 14.27 -7.54 -14.11
C VAL A 31 13.11 -6.56 -14.06
N TYR A 32 12.09 -6.80 -14.87
CA TYR A 32 10.80 -6.15 -14.72
C TYR A 32 9.97 -6.97 -13.76
N VAL A 33 9.67 -6.41 -12.58
CA VAL A 33 8.79 -7.03 -11.60
C VAL A 33 7.37 -6.56 -11.86
N ASP A 34 6.54 -7.48 -12.31
CA ASP A 34 5.14 -7.20 -12.60
C ASP A 34 4.32 -7.25 -11.30
N ILE A 35 3.84 -6.10 -10.90
CA ILE A 35 2.98 -5.87 -9.75
C ILE A 35 1.61 -5.34 -10.15
N GLY A 36 1.22 -5.58 -11.41
CA GLY A 36 -0.07 -5.16 -11.97
C GLY A 36 -0.09 -3.69 -12.42
N GLN A 37 1.02 -3.18 -12.96
CA GLN A 37 1.06 -1.85 -13.57
C GLN A 37 0.16 -1.83 -14.82
N PRO A 38 -0.83 -0.92 -14.90
CA PRO A 38 -1.75 -0.88 -16.03
C PRO A 38 -1.09 -0.31 -17.29
N GLY A 39 -1.52 -0.80 -18.45
CA GLY A 39 -1.18 -0.18 -19.76
C GLY A 39 0.25 -0.35 -20.24
N GLU A 40 1.11 -1.06 -19.54
CA GLU A 40 2.50 -1.28 -19.96
C GLU A 40 2.65 -2.46 -20.94
N ASP A 41 3.32 -2.20 -22.08
CA ASP A 41 3.76 -3.26 -22.99
C ASP A 41 5.05 -3.91 -22.44
N LYS A 42 4.86 -4.94 -21.61
CA LYS A 42 5.93 -5.66 -20.93
C LYS A 42 6.93 -6.29 -21.91
N GLN A 43 6.48 -6.73 -23.08
CA GLN A 43 7.37 -7.30 -24.11
C GLN A 43 8.23 -6.22 -24.76
N ALA A 44 7.68 -5.04 -25.00
CA ALA A 44 8.45 -3.89 -25.49
C ALA A 44 9.51 -3.44 -24.47
N ILE A 45 9.20 -3.51 -23.15
CA ILE A 45 10.17 -3.20 -22.08
C ILE A 45 11.33 -4.20 -22.10
N LEU A 46 11.04 -5.51 -22.19
CA LEU A 46 12.09 -6.53 -22.30
C LEU A 46 12.96 -6.34 -23.53
N LYS A 47 12.33 -6.13 -24.69
CA LYS A 47 13.05 -5.89 -25.95
C LYS A 47 13.95 -4.67 -25.81
N LYS A 48 13.46 -3.58 -25.25
CA LYS A 48 14.24 -2.38 -25.00
C LYS A 48 15.47 -2.66 -24.13
N ALA A 49 15.33 -3.42 -23.03
CA ALA A 49 16.46 -3.78 -22.18
C ALA A 49 17.52 -4.57 -22.96
N GLN A 50 17.10 -5.53 -23.81
CA GLN A 50 17.99 -6.33 -24.66
C GLN A 50 18.69 -5.47 -25.74
N ASP A 51 17.93 -4.63 -26.43
CA ASP A 51 18.44 -3.71 -27.44
C ASP A 51 19.46 -2.71 -26.86
N CYS A 52 19.31 -2.35 -25.57
CA CYS A 52 20.25 -1.53 -24.78
C CYS A 52 21.42 -2.34 -24.19
N GLY A 53 21.60 -3.59 -24.57
CA GLY A 53 22.78 -4.40 -24.20
C GLY A 53 22.71 -5.06 -22.82
N ALA A 54 21.53 -5.19 -22.21
CA ALA A 54 21.39 -5.99 -20.99
C ALA A 54 21.86 -7.43 -21.21
N LYS A 55 22.60 -8.00 -20.25
CA LYS A 55 23.10 -9.39 -20.30
C LYS A 55 21.95 -10.39 -20.35
N SER A 56 20.88 -10.11 -19.65
CA SER A 56 19.57 -10.76 -19.76
C SER A 56 18.47 -9.79 -19.35
N ALA A 57 17.26 -10.06 -19.82
CA ALA A 57 16.07 -9.34 -19.38
C ALA A 57 14.93 -10.33 -19.14
N ARG A 58 14.18 -10.17 -18.05
CA ARG A 58 13.05 -11.04 -17.72
C ARG A 58 11.91 -10.26 -17.06
N ILE A 59 10.70 -10.82 -17.16
CA ILE A 59 9.53 -10.42 -16.37
C ILE A 59 9.34 -11.45 -15.27
N VAL A 60 9.01 -10.98 -14.06
CA VAL A 60 8.55 -11.82 -12.95
C VAL A 60 7.22 -11.27 -12.47
N ASP A 61 6.13 -12.00 -12.75
CA ASP A 61 4.79 -11.65 -12.28
C ASP A 61 4.63 -12.10 -10.83
N VAL A 62 4.35 -11.14 -9.95
CA VAL A 62 4.11 -11.36 -8.52
C VAL A 62 2.83 -10.68 -8.04
N THR A 63 1.89 -10.40 -8.95
CA THR A 63 0.64 -9.69 -8.63
C THR A 63 -0.20 -10.45 -7.60
N GLU A 64 -0.34 -11.76 -7.76
CA GLU A 64 -1.06 -12.61 -6.79
C GLU A 64 -0.37 -12.61 -5.42
N GLU A 65 0.97 -12.73 -5.39
CA GLU A 65 1.76 -12.69 -4.16
C GLU A 65 1.64 -11.32 -3.47
N LEU A 66 1.67 -10.22 -4.25
CA LEU A 66 1.49 -8.86 -3.73
C LEU A 66 0.16 -8.72 -3.00
N CYS A 67 -0.92 -9.21 -3.59
CA CYS A 67 -2.25 -9.12 -2.98
C CYS A 67 -2.37 -10.02 -1.75
N ARG A 68 -2.01 -11.31 -1.88
CA ARG A 68 -2.23 -12.32 -0.86
C ARG A 68 -1.28 -12.18 0.34
N ASP A 69 0.02 -12.01 0.08
CA ASP A 69 1.05 -12.15 1.11
C ASP A 69 1.56 -10.79 1.62
N PHE A 70 1.22 -9.69 0.94
CA PHE A 70 1.65 -8.35 1.34
C PHE A 70 0.47 -7.42 1.63
N ALA A 71 -0.52 -7.30 0.76
CA ALA A 71 -1.63 -6.39 0.98
C ALA A 71 -2.61 -6.90 2.04
N PHE A 72 -3.00 -8.18 2.01
CA PHE A 72 -3.97 -8.72 2.96
C PHE A 72 -3.47 -8.79 4.42
N PRO A 73 -2.20 -9.09 4.74
CA PRO A 73 -1.68 -8.93 6.10
C PRO A 73 -1.78 -7.50 6.63
N VAL A 74 -1.51 -6.49 5.79
CA VAL A 74 -1.62 -5.07 6.15
C VAL A 74 -3.08 -4.65 6.33
N LEU A 75 -3.99 -5.15 5.49
CA LEU A 75 -5.44 -5.00 5.63
C LEU A 75 -5.94 -5.58 6.96
N LYS A 76 -5.56 -6.82 7.29
CA LYS A 76 -5.90 -7.49 8.56
C LYS A 76 -5.44 -6.70 9.79
N ALA A 77 -4.27 -6.09 9.70
CA ALA A 77 -3.76 -5.21 10.74
C ALA A 77 -4.51 -3.87 10.81
N GLY A 78 -5.39 -3.57 9.86
CA GLY A 78 -6.07 -2.27 9.76
C GLY A 78 -5.09 -1.11 9.55
N ALA A 79 -3.89 -1.39 9.05
CA ALA A 79 -2.79 -0.44 9.02
C ALA A 79 -2.98 0.60 7.91
N LYS A 80 -3.07 1.87 8.31
CA LYS A 80 -3.13 3.05 7.44
C LYS A 80 -2.08 4.05 7.92
N TYR A 81 -1.14 4.43 7.06
CA TYR A 81 -0.14 5.43 7.46
C TYR A 81 -0.78 6.79 7.63
N GLU A 82 -0.49 7.44 8.77
CA GLU A 82 -1.11 8.69 9.19
C GLU A 82 -2.66 8.65 9.13
N SER A 83 -3.24 7.47 9.38
CA SER A 83 -4.67 7.16 9.43
C SER A 83 -5.39 7.17 8.08
N ILE A 84 -4.72 7.46 6.97
CA ILE A 84 -5.33 7.68 5.66
C ILE A 84 -4.70 6.83 4.57
N TYR A 85 -3.36 6.84 4.43
CA TYR A 85 -2.65 6.22 3.31
C TYR A 85 -2.62 4.70 3.43
N LEU A 86 -3.12 3.99 2.40
CA LEU A 86 -3.28 2.53 2.36
C LEU A 86 -2.01 1.77 1.91
N LEU A 87 -0.86 2.45 1.89
CA LEU A 87 0.48 1.85 1.78
C LEU A 87 0.81 1.14 0.46
N GLY A 88 0.06 1.33 -0.62
CA GLY A 88 0.20 0.53 -1.86
C GLY A 88 1.62 0.53 -2.45
N THR A 89 2.31 1.68 -2.53
CA THR A 89 3.72 1.73 -2.95
C THR A 89 4.64 1.08 -1.91
N SER A 90 4.39 1.34 -0.62
CA SER A 90 5.24 0.85 0.47
C SER A 90 5.25 -0.67 0.58
N ILE A 91 4.11 -1.30 0.33
CA ILE A 91 3.91 -2.75 0.33
C ILE A 91 4.67 -3.42 -0.84
N ALA A 92 4.72 -2.77 -2.00
CA ALA A 92 5.31 -3.35 -3.21
C ALA A 92 6.85 -3.45 -3.15
N ARG A 93 7.54 -2.47 -2.53
CA ARG A 93 9.01 -2.38 -2.57
C ARG A 93 9.73 -3.54 -1.86
N PRO A 94 9.30 -4.04 -0.68
CA PRO A 94 9.86 -5.24 -0.08
C PRO A 94 9.72 -6.48 -0.95
N LEU A 95 8.59 -6.67 -1.63
CA LEU A 95 8.37 -7.77 -2.57
C LEU A 95 9.32 -7.66 -3.78
N ILE A 96 9.44 -6.47 -4.38
CA ILE A 96 10.40 -6.25 -5.47
C ILE A 96 11.80 -6.61 -5.02
N SER A 97 12.26 -6.17 -3.82
CA SER A 97 13.58 -6.52 -3.29
C SER A 97 13.77 -8.03 -3.14
N LYS A 98 12.75 -8.75 -2.66
CA LYS A 98 12.76 -10.22 -2.58
C LYS A 98 13.00 -10.85 -3.95
N VAL A 99 12.26 -10.45 -4.96
CA VAL A 99 12.41 -10.94 -6.35
C VAL A 99 13.80 -10.64 -6.89
N MET A 100 14.28 -9.40 -6.70
CA MET A 100 15.60 -9.00 -7.18
C MET A 100 16.72 -9.86 -6.59
N LEU A 101 16.66 -10.16 -5.28
CA LEU A 101 17.63 -11.03 -4.62
C LEU A 101 17.52 -12.50 -5.07
N GLN A 102 16.32 -12.99 -5.33
CA GLN A 102 16.13 -14.33 -5.91
C GLN A 102 16.80 -14.43 -7.27
N VAL A 103 16.54 -13.44 -8.16
CA VAL A 103 17.18 -13.39 -9.47
C VAL A 103 18.71 -13.19 -9.36
N ALA A 104 19.19 -12.36 -8.42
CA ALA A 104 20.62 -12.18 -8.19
C ALA A 104 21.31 -13.51 -7.89
N ARG A 105 20.73 -14.33 -7.01
CA ARG A 105 21.26 -15.66 -6.68
C ARG A 105 21.27 -16.60 -7.89
N GLU A 106 20.22 -16.59 -8.70
CA GLU A 106 20.12 -17.43 -9.91
C GLU A 106 21.19 -17.11 -10.97
N VAL A 107 21.50 -15.81 -11.15
CA VAL A 107 22.47 -15.37 -12.16
C VAL A 107 23.88 -15.17 -11.60
N GLY A 108 24.09 -15.42 -10.31
CA GLY A 108 25.36 -15.21 -9.63
C GLY A 108 25.76 -13.75 -9.48
N ALA A 109 24.78 -12.81 -9.46
CA ALA A 109 25.05 -11.41 -9.27
C ALA A 109 25.32 -11.08 -7.79
N THR A 110 26.26 -10.16 -7.57
CA THR A 110 26.68 -9.71 -6.24
C THR A 110 26.11 -8.35 -5.87
N ALA A 111 25.46 -7.68 -6.85
CA ALA A 111 24.90 -6.34 -6.67
C ALA A 111 23.44 -6.27 -7.12
N TYR A 112 22.69 -5.38 -6.44
CA TYR A 112 21.31 -4.99 -6.78
C TYR A 112 21.24 -3.49 -6.98
N ALA A 113 20.73 -3.06 -8.12
CA ALA A 113 20.56 -1.66 -8.49
C ALA A 113 19.09 -1.27 -8.66
N HIS A 114 18.75 -0.02 -8.34
CA HIS A 114 17.42 0.55 -8.51
C HIS A 114 17.47 2.02 -8.93
N GLY A 115 16.38 2.52 -9.54
CA GLY A 115 16.26 3.90 -10.00
C GLY A 115 15.62 4.88 -9.03
N ALA A 116 15.36 4.50 -7.78
CA ALA A 116 14.74 5.39 -6.81
C ALA A 116 15.64 6.57 -6.44
N THR A 117 15.02 7.78 -6.35
CA THR A 117 15.74 9.02 -6.03
C THR A 117 16.18 9.07 -4.56
N GLY A 118 17.22 9.86 -4.27
CA GLY A 118 17.72 10.06 -2.90
C GLY A 118 16.81 10.89 -1.98
N LYS A 119 15.73 11.48 -2.51
CA LYS A 119 14.76 12.29 -1.76
C LYS A 119 13.49 11.53 -1.38
N GLY A 120 13.21 10.40 -2.04
CA GLY A 120 12.01 9.58 -1.81
C GLY A 120 12.22 8.51 -0.74
N ASN A 121 11.11 7.91 -0.28
CA ASN A 121 11.12 6.81 0.67
C ASN A 121 11.57 5.48 0.04
N ASP A 122 11.38 5.31 -1.26
CA ASP A 122 11.58 4.04 -1.96
C ASP A 122 13.02 3.54 -1.88
N GLN A 123 14.00 4.45 -1.91
CA GLN A 123 15.39 4.09 -1.69
C GLN A 123 15.64 3.40 -0.34
N CYS A 124 14.93 3.86 0.72
CA CYS A 124 15.02 3.25 2.04
C CYS A 124 14.35 1.87 2.03
N ARG A 125 13.17 1.77 1.43
CA ARG A 125 12.39 0.52 1.33
C ARG A 125 13.16 -0.57 0.59
N PHE A 126 13.76 -0.23 -0.55
CA PHE A 126 14.60 -1.18 -1.30
C PHE A 126 15.81 -1.64 -0.50
N GLN A 127 16.54 -0.70 0.09
CA GLN A 127 17.76 -1.02 0.81
C GLN A 127 17.49 -1.82 2.07
N LEU A 128 16.59 -1.34 2.95
CA LEU A 128 16.30 -2.01 4.22
C LEU A 128 15.73 -3.43 4.01
N ALA A 129 14.86 -3.61 3.01
CA ALA A 129 14.35 -4.92 2.66
C ALA A 129 15.45 -5.85 2.13
N ALA A 130 16.33 -5.35 1.25
CA ALA A 130 17.41 -6.14 0.69
C ALA A 130 18.44 -6.55 1.75
N GLU A 131 18.88 -5.61 2.61
CA GLU A 131 19.82 -5.87 3.69
C GLU A 131 19.29 -6.86 4.74
N ALA A 132 17.99 -6.82 5.01
CA ALA A 132 17.35 -7.78 5.90
C ALA A 132 17.31 -9.20 5.33
N LEU A 133 17.18 -9.34 4.00
CA LEU A 133 17.12 -10.63 3.31
C LEU A 133 18.51 -11.19 2.94
N ASP A 134 19.44 -10.29 2.64
CA ASP A 134 20.82 -10.64 2.26
C ASP A 134 21.77 -9.49 2.62
N PRO A 135 22.42 -9.52 3.80
CA PRO A 135 23.32 -8.45 4.25
C PRO A 135 24.61 -8.37 3.44
N THR A 136 24.87 -9.33 2.54
CA THR A 136 26.08 -9.38 1.72
C THR A 136 25.92 -8.74 0.35
N VAL A 137 24.68 -8.44 -0.08
CA VAL A 137 24.40 -7.83 -1.36
C VAL A 137 24.89 -6.38 -1.42
N GLN A 138 25.59 -6.03 -2.49
CA GLN A 138 25.98 -4.64 -2.73
C GLN A 138 24.79 -3.87 -3.30
N MET A 139 24.28 -2.89 -2.56
CA MET A 139 23.24 -1.98 -3.06
C MET A 139 23.83 -0.87 -3.91
N ILE A 140 23.35 -0.72 -5.15
CA ILE A 140 23.74 0.36 -6.06
C ILE A 140 22.51 1.27 -6.26
N ALA A 141 22.57 2.45 -5.67
CA ALA A 141 21.55 3.50 -5.80
C ALA A 141 22.16 4.72 -6.51
N PRO A 142 22.16 4.79 -7.86
CA PRO A 142 22.88 5.79 -8.62
C PRO A 142 22.56 7.23 -8.20
N TRP A 143 21.30 7.54 -7.91
CA TRP A 143 20.87 8.85 -7.43
C TRP A 143 21.48 9.29 -6.09
N ARG A 144 22.12 8.40 -5.32
CA ARG A 144 22.92 8.73 -4.13
C ARG A 144 24.41 8.87 -4.43
N ILE A 145 24.87 8.40 -5.59
CA ILE A 145 26.28 8.45 -6.02
C ILE A 145 26.59 9.82 -6.60
N LYS A 146 27.58 10.51 -6.03
CA LYS A 146 27.94 11.87 -6.47
C LYS A 146 28.32 11.93 -7.96
N ALA A 147 29.15 10.98 -8.42
CA ALA A 147 29.58 10.92 -9.83
C ALA A 147 28.41 10.77 -10.81
N PHE A 148 27.39 9.98 -10.46
CA PHE A 148 26.17 9.84 -11.25
C PHE A 148 25.41 11.17 -11.32
N ARG A 149 25.17 11.81 -10.18
CA ARG A 149 24.43 13.09 -10.10
C ARG A 149 25.16 14.25 -10.76
N ASP A 150 26.50 14.26 -10.70
CA ASP A 150 27.32 15.28 -11.39
C ASP A 150 27.24 15.10 -12.93
N ARG A 151 27.15 13.84 -13.41
CA ARG A 151 26.97 13.52 -14.83
C ARG A 151 25.54 13.76 -15.31
N PHE A 152 24.54 13.52 -14.47
CA PHE A 152 23.11 13.59 -14.78
C PHE A 152 22.36 14.50 -13.81
N PRO A 153 22.60 15.82 -13.84
CA PRO A 153 21.97 16.76 -12.92
C PRO A 153 20.46 16.91 -13.15
N GLY A 154 19.96 16.55 -14.35
CA GLY A 154 18.56 16.71 -14.71
C GLY A 154 18.11 15.85 -15.90
N ARG A 155 16.84 16.03 -16.25
CA ARG A 155 16.19 15.28 -17.35
C ARG A 155 16.86 15.50 -18.71
N THR A 156 17.37 16.71 -18.95
CA THR A 156 18.04 17.07 -20.22
C THR A 156 19.28 16.21 -20.46
N GLU A 157 20.11 16.03 -19.44
CA GLU A 157 21.34 15.25 -19.52
C GLU A 157 21.05 13.76 -19.66
N LEU A 158 19.96 13.27 -18.99
CA LEU A 158 19.49 11.89 -19.18
C LEU A 158 19.07 11.64 -20.64
N ILE A 159 18.33 12.57 -21.25
CA ILE A 159 17.89 12.44 -22.65
C ILE A 159 19.09 12.50 -23.58
N ALA A 160 20.02 13.44 -23.40
CA ALA A 160 21.22 13.56 -24.21
C ALA A 160 22.08 12.28 -24.17
N TYR A 161 22.21 11.66 -22.98
CA TYR A 161 22.90 10.37 -22.83
C TYR A 161 22.17 9.25 -23.57
N CYS A 162 20.84 9.20 -23.51
CA CYS A 162 20.07 8.22 -24.26
C CYS A 162 20.27 8.37 -25.78
N GLU A 163 20.31 9.61 -26.30
CA GLU A 163 20.60 9.90 -27.71
C GLU A 163 22.02 9.44 -28.11
N GLU A 164 23.02 9.77 -27.28
CA GLU A 164 24.41 9.35 -27.48
C GLU A 164 24.56 7.82 -27.57
N LYS A 165 23.85 7.11 -26.67
CA LYS A 165 23.92 5.64 -26.60
C LYS A 165 22.92 4.93 -27.51
N GLY A 166 22.09 5.65 -28.28
CA GLY A 166 21.04 5.06 -29.11
C GLY A 166 19.94 4.36 -28.33
N ILE A 167 19.74 4.75 -27.07
CA ILE A 167 18.66 4.22 -26.20
C ILE A 167 17.35 4.88 -26.61
N PRO A 168 16.32 4.12 -27.03
CA PRO A 168 15.05 4.71 -27.43
C PRO A 168 14.33 5.34 -26.23
N VAL A 169 14.07 6.63 -26.29
CA VAL A 169 13.27 7.38 -25.32
C VAL A 169 11.93 7.70 -25.95
N LYS A 170 10.83 7.27 -25.32
CA LYS A 170 9.52 7.78 -25.72
C LYS A 170 9.47 9.27 -25.40
N ALA A 171 9.17 10.10 -26.39
CA ALA A 171 8.80 11.49 -26.17
C ALA A 171 7.45 11.47 -25.44
N THR A 172 7.47 11.42 -24.12
CA THR A 172 6.27 11.64 -23.31
C THR A 172 6.09 13.13 -23.16
N SER A 173 4.89 13.65 -23.50
CA SER A 173 4.46 14.95 -23.01
C SER A 173 4.72 14.96 -21.50
N ALA A 174 5.45 15.98 -21.01
CA ALA A 174 5.74 16.06 -19.58
C ALA A 174 4.39 16.18 -18.84
N LYS A 175 4.00 15.12 -18.16
CA LYS A 175 2.90 15.23 -17.18
C LYS A 175 3.35 16.21 -16.11
N PRO A 176 2.46 17.05 -15.60
CA PRO A 176 2.79 18.03 -14.56
C PRO A 176 3.03 17.38 -13.18
N TYR A 177 3.10 16.06 -13.09
CA TYR A 177 3.33 15.27 -11.90
C TYR A 177 4.00 13.93 -12.26
N SER A 178 4.54 13.23 -11.26
CA SER A 178 5.01 11.85 -11.37
C SER A 178 3.92 10.88 -10.90
N SER A 179 3.81 9.70 -11.52
CA SER A 179 2.92 8.63 -11.07
C SER A 179 3.69 7.33 -10.83
N ASP A 180 3.23 6.53 -9.85
CA ASP A 180 3.71 5.18 -9.56
C ASP A 180 2.49 4.27 -9.35
N GLU A 181 2.42 3.20 -10.12
CA GLU A 181 1.21 2.42 -10.33
C GLU A 181 1.45 0.95 -9.99
N ASN A 182 0.46 0.31 -9.35
CA ASN A 182 0.37 -1.14 -9.19
C ASN A 182 -1.10 -1.55 -9.04
N CYS A 183 -1.36 -2.86 -8.91
CA CYS A 183 -2.75 -3.37 -8.80
C CYS A 183 -3.51 -2.87 -7.57
N LEU A 184 -2.85 -2.35 -6.54
CA LEU A 184 -3.49 -1.88 -5.30
C LEU A 184 -3.88 -0.41 -5.38
N HIS A 185 -3.09 0.40 -6.08
CA HIS A 185 -3.27 1.84 -6.14
C HIS A 185 -2.45 2.53 -7.24
N VAL A 186 -2.75 3.81 -7.45
CA VAL A 186 -1.86 4.77 -8.12
C VAL A 186 -1.53 5.89 -7.16
N SER A 187 -0.24 6.26 -7.09
CA SER A 187 0.22 7.47 -6.40
C SER A 187 0.64 8.54 -7.39
N TYR A 188 0.32 9.79 -7.07
CA TYR A 188 0.69 10.99 -7.83
C TYR A 188 1.42 11.96 -6.91
N GLU A 189 2.58 12.45 -7.33
CA GLU A 189 3.41 13.37 -6.54
C GLU A 189 4.26 14.29 -7.42
N ALA A 190 4.91 15.27 -6.81
CA ALA A 190 5.82 16.22 -7.45
C ALA A 190 5.15 17.17 -8.46
N GLY A 191 5.96 18.05 -9.09
CA GLY A 191 5.50 19.02 -10.08
C GLY A 191 4.44 19.97 -9.54
N ASP A 192 3.33 20.12 -10.27
CA ASP A 192 2.25 21.04 -9.89
C ASP A 192 1.58 20.66 -8.57
N LEU A 193 1.70 19.41 -8.12
CA LEU A 193 1.18 18.95 -6.82
C LEU A 193 2.00 19.48 -5.62
N GLU A 194 3.20 20.03 -5.84
CA GLU A 194 3.99 20.65 -4.77
C GLU A 194 3.39 21.99 -4.32
N ASP A 195 2.55 22.61 -5.15
CA ASP A 195 1.77 23.80 -4.78
C ASP A 195 0.50 23.40 -4.03
N LEU A 196 0.46 23.64 -2.72
CA LEU A 196 -0.68 23.31 -1.87
C LEU A 196 -1.90 24.21 -2.11
N SER A 197 -1.78 25.31 -2.87
CA SER A 197 -2.89 26.17 -3.25
C SER A 197 -3.73 25.60 -4.39
N VAL A 198 -3.21 24.58 -5.09
CA VAL A 198 -3.89 23.90 -6.20
C VAL A 198 -4.55 22.63 -5.69
N ALA A 199 -5.83 22.41 -6.05
CA ALA A 199 -6.51 21.18 -5.70
C ALA A 199 -5.96 19.99 -6.52
N GLY A 200 -5.57 18.88 -5.85
CA GLY A 200 -5.02 17.71 -6.53
C GLY A 200 -5.97 17.13 -7.58
N VAL A 201 -7.27 17.22 -7.34
CA VAL A 201 -8.32 16.76 -8.28
C VAL A 201 -8.37 17.55 -9.59
N ASP A 202 -7.83 18.76 -9.62
CA ASP A 202 -7.78 19.61 -10.82
C ASP A 202 -6.50 19.39 -11.64
N VAL A 203 -5.50 18.72 -11.06
CA VAL A 203 -4.19 18.46 -11.69
C VAL A 203 -4.08 17.03 -12.18
N VAL A 204 -4.62 16.07 -11.42
CA VAL A 204 -4.42 14.64 -11.64
C VAL A 204 -5.44 14.06 -12.61
N ASP A 205 -4.95 13.43 -13.66
CA ASP A 205 -5.75 12.53 -14.52
C ASP A 205 -5.85 11.16 -13.83
N PHE A 206 -6.93 10.96 -13.09
CA PHE A 206 -7.17 9.72 -12.38
C PHE A 206 -7.47 8.57 -13.35
N THR A 207 -6.91 7.38 -13.06
CA THR A 207 -6.95 6.23 -13.98
C THR A 207 -7.67 5.00 -13.44
N MET A 208 -7.86 4.90 -12.11
CA MET A 208 -8.53 3.74 -11.51
C MET A 208 -10.03 3.92 -11.31
N GLY A 209 -10.53 5.14 -11.44
CA GLY A 209 -11.96 5.40 -11.23
C GLY A 209 -12.42 6.76 -11.74
N VAL A 210 -13.74 6.93 -11.79
CA VAL A 210 -14.38 8.19 -12.19
C VAL A 210 -14.42 9.18 -11.03
N SER A 211 -14.67 10.45 -11.32
CA SER A 211 -14.93 11.44 -10.29
C SER A 211 -16.25 11.15 -9.56
N PRO A 212 -16.41 11.55 -8.27
CA PRO A 212 -17.70 11.43 -7.59
C PRO A 212 -18.86 12.10 -8.34
N GLN A 213 -18.59 13.18 -9.07
CA GLN A 213 -19.58 13.89 -9.88
C GLN A 213 -20.05 13.04 -11.07
N GLU A 214 -19.14 12.31 -11.72
CA GLU A 214 -19.41 11.46 -12.88
C GLU A 214 -19.89 10.06 -12.51
N ALA A 215 -19.71 9.64 -11.25
CA ALA A 215 -20.18 8.36 -10.77
C ALA A 215 -21.73 8.23 -10.90
N PRO A 216 -22.25 6.99 -11.08
CA PRO A 216 -23.67 6.75 -11.27
C PRO A 216 -24.54 7.38 -10.18
N ASP A 217 -25.68 7.96 -10.57
CA ASP A 217 -26.67 8.53 -9.64
C ASP A 217 -27.65 7.45 -9.14
N LYS A 218 -27.08 6.31 -8.76
CA LYS A 218 -27.79 5.17 -8.21
C LYS A 218 -26.89 4.44 -7.23
N LEU A 219 -27.40 4.19 -6.01
CA LEU A 219 -26.71 3.37 -5.03
C LEU A 219 -26.48 1.96 -5.58
N GLU A 220 -25.23 1.52 -5.54
CA GLU A 220 -24.83 0.16 -5.87
C GLU A 220 -24.39 -0.59 -4.60
N GLU A 221 -24.94 -1.78 -4.38
CA GLU A 221 -24.53 -2.63 -3.26
C GLU A 221 -23.46 -3.61 -3.68
N VAL A 222 -22.47 -3.84 -2.80
CA VAL A 222 -21.46 -4.88 -2.93
C VAL A 222 -21.34 -5.65 -1.63
N THR A 223 -21.28 -6.97 -1.71
CA THR A 223 -21.05 -7.84 -0.56
C THR A 223 -19.63 -8.41 -0.63
N VAL A 224 -18.85 -8.23 0.43
CA VAL A 224 -17.51 -8.80 0.58
C VAL A 224 -17.56 -9.86 1.66
N GLY A 225 -17.07 -11.07 1.32
CA GLY A 225 -16.95 -12.19 2.26
C GLY A 225 -15.53 -12.34 2.76
N PHE A 226 -15.38 -12.65 4.05
CA PHE A 226 -14.11 -12.81 4.74
C PHE A 226 -14.01 -14.17 5.44
N GLU A 227 -12.80 -14.75 5.44
CA GLU A 227 -12.42 -15.91 6.24
C GLU A 227 -11.17 -15.56 7.07
N LYS A 228 -11.29 -15.50 8.41
CA LYS A 228 -10.21 -15.13 9.34
C LYS A 228 -9.54 -13.79 8.97
N GLY A 229 -10.34 -12.79 8.64
CA GLY A 229 -9.89 -11.46 8.25
C GLY A 229 -9.36 -11.33 6.83
N VAL A 230 -9.25 -12.43 6.07
CA VAL A 230 -8.84 -12.42 4.66
C VAL A 230 -10.08 -12.28 3.78
N PRO A 231 -10.13 -11.32 2.84
CA PRO A 231 -11.22 -11.24 1.87
C PRO A 231 -11.12 -12.40 0.88
N VAL A 232 -12.22 -13.14 0.68
CA VAL A 232 -12.25 -14.37 -0.12
C VAL A 232 -13.33 -14.36 -1.21
N SER A 233 -14.29 -13.44 -1.15
CA SER A 233 -15.36 -13.37 -2.15
C SER A 233 -15.91 -11.96 -2.33
N ILE A 234 -16.43 -11.70 -3.54
CA ILE A 234 -17.23 -10.51 -3.86
C ILE A 234 -18.55 -10.97 -4.45
N ASN A 235 -19.68 -10.48 -3.92
CA ASN A 235 -21.04 -10.82 -4.32
C ASN A 235 -21.28 -12.35 -4.38
N GLY A 236 -20.70 -13.08 -3.40
CA GLY A 236 -20.81 -14.55 -3.29
C GLY A 236 -19.88 -15.33 -4.23
N GLN A 237 -19.16 -14.68 -5.14
CA GLN A 237 -18.18 -15.33 -5.98
C GLN A 237 -16.82 -15.41 -5.25
N LYS A 238 -16.32 -16.61 -5.00
CA LYS A 238 -14.95 -16.81 -4.51
C LYS A 238 -13.94 -16.47 -5.60
N LEU A 239 -12.89 -15.74 -5.23
CA LEU A 239 -11.86 -15.23 -6.13
C LEU A 239 -10.48 -15.41 -5.50
N ASP A 240 -9.44 -15.58 -6.35
CA ASP A 240 -8.06 -15.49 -5.92
C ASP A 240 -7.73 -14.03 -5.52
N ALA A 241 -6.65 -13.81 -4.81
CA ALA A 241 -6.35 -12.50 -4.21
C ALA A 241 -6.24 -11.38 -5.24
N LYS A 242 -5.56 -11.63 -6.35
CA LYS A 242 -5.44 -10.70 -7.48
C LYS A 242 -6.81 -10.35 -8.06
N ASP A 243 -7.59 -11.36 -8.46
CA ASP A 243 -8.89 -11.17 -9.10
C ASP A 243 -9.88 -10.47 -8.17
N LEU A 244 -9.78 -10.73 -6.85
CA LEU A 244 -10.59 -10.07 -5.84
C LEU A 244 -10.27 -8.57 -5.75
N VAL A 245 -8.98 -8.21 -5.73
CA VAL A 245 -8.55 -6.80 -5.71
C VAL A 245 -8.93 -6.09 -7.01
N GLU A 246 -8.73 -6.73 -8.17
CA GLU A 246 -9.14 -6.18 -9.47
C GLU A 246 -10.65 -5.94 -9.51
N LYS A 247 -11.44 -6.91 -9.02
CA LYS A 247 -12.91 -6.76 -8.97
C LYS A 247 -13.34 -5.66 -7.98
N ALA A 248 -12.68 -5.55 -6.85
CA ALA A 248 -12.92 -4.48 -5.90
C ALA A 248 -12.58 -3.10 -6.49
N ASN A 249 -11.45 -3.00 -7.23
CA ASN A 249 -11.07 -1.78 -7.96
C ASN A 249 -12.11 -1.37 -8.99
N GLU A 250 -12.60 -2.32 -9.80
CA GLU A 250 -13.64 -2.07 -10.81
C GLU A 250 -14.90 -1.49 -10.16
N LEU A 251 -15.40 -2.16 -9.11
CA LEU A 251 -16.67 -1.80 -8.46
C LEU A 251 -16.55 -0.44 -7.74
N ALA A 252 -15.52 -0.25 -6.93
CA ALA A 252 -15.32 0.96 -6.16
C ALA A 252 -14.94 2.15 -7.05
N GLY A 253 -14.07 1.93 -8.04
CA GLY A 253 -13.61 2.97 -8.96
C GLY A 253 -14.73 3.56 -9.81
N ARG A 254 -15.61 2.73 -10.37
CA ARG A 254 -16.77 3.23 -11.14
C ARG A 254 -17.79 4.01 -10.31
N ASN A 255 -17.73 3.85 -8.98
CA ASN A 255 -18.54 4.60 -8.03
C ASN A 255 -17.82 5.81 -7.41
N GLY A 256 -16.61 6.16 -7.91
CA GLY A 256 -15.84 7.32 -7.48
C GLY A 256 -15.18 7.18 -6.11
N VAL A 257 -15.04 5.96 -5.58
CA VAL A 257 -14.47 5.67 -4.26
C VAL A 257 -12.95 5.64 -4.32
N GLY A 258 -12.27 6.03 -3.23
CA GLY A 258 -10.86 5.72 -2.97
C GLY A 258 -9.85 6.78 -3.41
N ARG A 259 -10.27 8.05 -3.55
CA ARG A 259 -9.36 9.18 -3.79
C ARG A 259 -8.92 9.81 -2.48
N ILE A 260 -7.62 10.05 -2.35
CA ILE A 260 -7.00 10.62 -1.16
C ILE A 260 -6.04 11.74 -1.60
N ASP A 261 -6.07 12.88 -0.91
CA ASP A 261 -5.11 13.97 -1.06
C ASP A 261 -4.60 14.31 0.34
N MET A 262 -3.30 14.14 0.59
CA MET A 262 -2.72 14.34 1.91
C MET A 262 -1.32 14.92 1.86
N VAL A 263 -0.94 15.58 2.94
CA VAL A 263 0.44 15.97 3.22
C VAL A 263 1.00 15.04 4.27
N GLU A 264 1.88 14.14 3.86
CA GLU A 264 2.48 13.11 4.69
C GLU A 264 3.89 13.45 5.17
N ASN A 265 4.34 12.79 6.23
CA ASN A 265 5.73 12.89 6.69
C ASN A 265 6.54 11.74 6.09
N ARG A 266 7.50 12.07 5.22
CA ARG A 266 8.42 11.07 4.66
C ARG A 266 9.40 10.56 5.71
N PHE A 267 9.82 9.31 5.59
CA PHE A 267 10.83 8.70 6.46
C PHE A 267 12.16 9.47 6.48
N VAL A 268 12.50 10.10 5.36
CA VAL A 268 13.69 10.97 5.22
C VAL A 268 13.52 12.35 5.89
N GLY A 269 12.43 12.60 6.61
CA GLY A 269 12.26 13.76 7.50
C GLY A 269 11.59 14.99 6.90
N MET A 270 11.11 14.94 5.64
CA MET A 270 10.40 16.06 5.01
C MET A 270 8.91 15.78 4.89
N LYS A 271 8.10 16.84 4.83
CA LYS A 271 6.71 16.76 4.41
C LYS A 271 6.61 16.71 2.89
N SER A 272 5.67 15.93 2.39
CA SER A 272 5.39 15.82 0.95
C SER A 272 3.90 15.62 0.73
N ARG A 273 3.34 16.25 -0.30
CA ARG A 273 1.98 15.96 -0.73
C ARG A 273 1.98 14.72 -1.61
N GLY A 274 1.04 13.82 -1.34
CA GLY A 274 0.70 12.68 -2.18
C GLY A 274 -0.80 12.69 -2.48
N VAL A 275 -1.14 12.46 -3.74
CA VAL A 275 -2.52 12.19 -4.18
C VAL A 275 -2.58 10.73 -4.59
N TYR A 276 -3.62 10.02 -4.18
CA TYR A 276 -3.71 8.58 -4.35
C TYR A 276 -5.07 8.16 -4.87
N GLU A 277 -5.10 7.13 -5.70
CA GLU A 277 -6.28 6.32 -5.99
C GLU A 277 -6.07 4.91 -5.45
N ALA A 278 -6.97 4.42 -4.60
CA ALA A 278 -6.95 3.07 -4.07
C ALA A 278 -8.38 2.55 -3.86
N PRO A 279 -9.19 2.46 -4.94
CA PRO A 279 -10.62 2.20 -4.82
C PRO A 279 -10.93 0.85 -4.17
N GLY A 280 -10.32 -0.23 -4.65
CA GLY A 280 -10.56 -1.58 -4.13
C GLY A 280 -10.08 -1.75 -2.68
N MET A 281 -8.88 -1.26 -2.38
CA MET A 281 -8.37 -1.33 -1.02
C MET A 281 -9.23 -0.51 -0.06
N THR A 282 -9.73 0.66 -0.46
CA THR A 282 -10.66 1.46 0.36
C THR A 282 -11.93 0.66 0.68
N LEU A 283 -12.53 0.02 -0.34
CA LEU A 283 -13.71 -0.84 -0.16
C LEU A 283 -13.41 -1.99 0.82
N LEU A 284 -12.30 -2.69 0.63
CA LEU A 284 -11.93 -3.85 1.45
C LEU A 284 -11.64 -3.46 2.91
N TYR A 285 -10.94 -2.33 3.15
CA TYR A 285 -10.68 -1.83 4.51
C TYR A 285 -11.96 -1.46 5.25
N GLU A 286 -12.91 -0.80 4.59
CA GLU A 286 -14.18 -0.44 5.21
C GLU A 286 -15.05 -1.67 5.51
N ALA A 287 -15.13 -2.63 4.57
CA ALA A 287 -15.84 -3.89 4.81
C ALA A 287 -15.21 -4.69 5.95
N HIS A 288 -13.88 -4.80 5.97
CA HIS A 288 -13.14 -5.52 7.01
C HIS A 288 -13.40 -4.90 8.40
N ARG A 289 -13.29 -3.58 8.53
CA ARG A 289 -13.55 -2.87 9.79
C ARG A 289 -14.95 -3.14 10.32
N MET A 290 -15.97 -3.12 9.45
CA MET A 290 -17.35 -3.39 9.83
C MET A 290 -17.59 -4.82 10.31
N LEU A 291 -16.79 -5.79 9.82
CA LEU A 291 -16.86 -7.17 10.30
C LEU A 291 -16.14 -7.33 11.65
N GLU A 292 -15.02 -6.66 11.86
CA GLU A 292 -14.32 -6.63 13.15
C GLU A 292 -15.22 -6.10 14.28
N GLU A 293 -16.00 -5.04 14.02
CA GLU A 293 -16.96 -4.48 14.99
C GLU A 293 -17.98 -5.51 15.47
N LEU A 294 -18.25 -6.53 14.67
CA LEU A 294 -19.19 -7.59 14.99
C LEU A 294 -18.56 -8.78 15.72
N THR A 295 -17.26 -9.02 15.49
CA THR A 295 -16.59 -10.30 15.83
C THR A 295 -15.49 -10.17 16.85
N LEU A 296 -14.94 -8.99 17.08
CA LEU A 296 -13.91 -8.75 18.09
C LEU A 296 -14.52 -8.18 19.36
N ASP A 297 -14.07 -8.67 20.52
CA ASP A 297 -14.39 -8.00 21.77
C ASP A 297 -13.71 -6.62 21.86
N ARG A 298 -14.23 -5.77 22.74
CA ARG A 298 -13.79 -4.39 22.89
C ARG A 298 -12.29 -4.27 23.15
N ASP A 299 -11.76 -5.07 24.05
CA ASP A 299 -10.40 -4.88 24.55
C ASP A 299 -9.38 -5.35 23.48
N LEU A 300 -9.67 -6.44 22.78
CA LEU A 300 -8.87 -6.92 21.65
C LEU A 300 -8.92 -5.94 20.47
N MET A 301 -10.10 -5.40 20.15
CA MET A 301 -10.25 -4.42 19.09
C MET A 301 -9.46 -3.14 19.38
N HIS A 302 -9.54 -2.62 20.61
CA HIS A 302 -8.78 -1.44 21.02
C HIS A 302 -7.27 -1.67 20.99
N LEU A 303 -6.79 -2.86 21.43
CA LEU A 303 -5.38 -3.21 21.35
C LEU A 303 -4.90 -3.27 19.90
N ARG A 304 -5.68 -3.90 19.02
CA ARG A 304 -5.37 -3.95 17.58
C ARG A 304 -5.30 -2.53 17.01
N ASP A 305 -6.24 -1.64 17.35
CA ASP A 305 -6.26 -0.25 16.90
C ASP A 305 -5.02 0.54 17.38
N GLN A 306 -4.50 0.24 18.57
CA GLN A 306 -3.26 0.84 19.08
C GLN A 306 -2.01 0.33 18.32
N LEU A 307 -2.01 -0.91 17.87
CA LEU A 307 -0.89 -1.52 17.16
C LEU A 307 -0.90 -1.19 15.65
N SER A 308 -2.06 -0.91 15.06
CA SER A 308 -2.21 -0.60 13.64
C SER A 308 -1.29 0.53 13.14
N PRO A 309 -1.15 1.68 13.82
CA PRO A 309 -0.23 2.73 13.42
C PRO A 309 1.24 2.28 13.44
N ILE A 310 1.61 1.40 14.38
CA ILE A 310 2.99 0.87 14.47
C ILE A 310 3.27 -0.04 13.26
N VAL A 311 2.32 -0.89 12.87
CA VAL A 311 2.42 -1.71 11.65
C VAL A 311 2.53 -0.80 10.44
N ALA A 312 1.70 0.24 10.35
CA ALA A 312 1.70 1.18 9.24
C ALA A 312 3.04 1.91 9.08
N GLU A 313 3.63 2.40 10.18
CA GLU A 313 4.97 3.00 10.16
C GLU A 313 6.04 2.03 9.69
N MET A 314 6.05 0.81 10.21
CA MET A 314 7.07 -0.19 9.82
C MET A 314 6.99 -0.54 8.33
N VAL A 315 5.77 -0.70 7.80
CA VAL A 315 5.54 -0.93 6.37
C VAL A 315 5.96 0.29 5.56
N TYR A 316 5.57 1.49 5.98
CA TYR A 316 5.89 2.74 5.30
C TYR A 316 7.40 2.98 5.22
N TYR A 317 8.15 2.63 6.28
CA TYR A 317 9.60 2.79 6.37
C TYR A 317 10.39 1.66 5.67
N GLY A 318 9.73 0.60 5.21
CA GLY A 318 10.39 -0.52 4.53
C GLY A 318 10.97 -1.57 5.47
N LEU A 319 10.54 -1.60 6.72
CA LEU A 319 10.98 -2.54 7.75
C LEU A 319 10.22 -3.88 7.70
N TRP A 320 9.91 -4.34 6.47
CA TRP A 320 9.04 -5.51 6.24
C TRP A 320 9.63 -6.80 6.84
N TYR A 321 10.91 -7.08 6.59
CA TYR A 321 11.56 -8.32 7.02
C TYR A 321 12.26 -8.16 8.38
N THR A 322 11.51 -7.68 9.38
CA THR A 322 12.05 -7.50 10.73
C THR A 322 11.29 -8.34 11.75
N PRO A 323 11.97 -8.91 12.77
CA PRO A 323 11.31 -9.70 13.82
C PRO A 323 10.17 -8.96 14.53
N LYS A 324 10.23 -7.62 14.60
CA LYS A 324 9.17 -6.80 15.20
C LYS A 324 7.89 -6.87 14.35
N LEU A 325 8.00 -6.75 13.02
CA LEU A 325 6.82 -6.81 12.14
C LEU A 325 6.26 -8.23 12.11
N ASP A 326 7.11 -9.27 12.10
CA ASP A 326 6.68 -10.66 12.18
C ASP A 326 5.84 -10.92 13.45
N ALA A 327 6.29 -10.40 14.60
CA ALA A 327 5.55 -10.53 15.86
C ALA A 327 4.21 -9.79 15.83
N LEU A 328 4.13 -8.62 15.19
CA LEU A 328 2.89 -7.86 15.02
C LEU A 328 1.92 -8.57 14.08
N PHE A 329 2.41 -9.16 12.98
CA PHE A 329 1.56 -9.96 12.10
C PHE A 329 1.08 -11.25 12.78
N ALA A 330 1.92 -11.92 13.57
CA ALA A 330 1.48 -13.08 14.35
C ALA A 330 0.38 -12.74 15.36
N PHE A 331 0.48 -11.57 16.05
CA PHE A 331 -0.60 -11.03 16.87
C PHE A 331 -1.86 -10.79 16.03
N THR A 332 -1.72 -10.12 14.88
CA THR A 332 -2.83 -9.82 13.99
C THR A 332 -3.52 -11.09 13.53
N ASP A 333 -2.76 -12.09 13.06
CA ASP A 333 -3.30 -13.38 12.61
C ASP A 333 -4.12 -14.06 13.70
N LYS A 334 -3.64 -14.03 14.94
CA LYS A 334 -4.36 -14.58 16.07
C LYS A 334 -5.65 -13.80 16.39
N ALA A 335 -5.57 -12.47 16.35
CA ALA A 335 -6.72 -11.60 16.59
C ALA A 335 -7.81 -11.76 15.52
N GLN A 336 -7.44 -12.08 14.28
CA GLN A 336 -8.35 -12.19 13.15
C GLN A 336 -9.04 -13.56 13.01
N GLU A 337 -8.70 -14.55 13.83
CA GLU A 337 -9.33 -15.89 13.76
C GLU A 337 -10.87 -15.85 13.78
N PRO A 338 -11.56 -15.03 14.60
CA PRO A 338 -13.02 -14.94 14.61
C PRO A 338 -13.60 -14.08 13.46
N VAL A 339 -12.80 -13.32 12.73
CA VAL A 339 -13.27 -12.36 11.71
C VAL A 339 -13.63 -13.09 10.42
N THR A 340 -14.78 -13.77 10.46
CA THR A 340 -15.34 -14.55 9.35
C THR A 340 -16.80 -14.18 9.18
N GLY A 341 -17.21 -13.90 7.94
CA GLY A 341 -18.59 -13.48 7.63
C GLY A 341 -18.67 -12.62 6.40
N GLU A 342 -19.77 -11.92 6.25
CA GLU A 342 -20.06 -11.08 5.09
C GLU A 342 -20.49 -9.68 5.51
N VAL A 343 -20.04 -8.69 4.74
CA VAL A 343 -20.43 -7.29 4.87
C VAL A 343 -20.94 -6.79 3.52
N THR A 344 -22.13 -6.20 3.51
CA THR A 344 -22.66 -5.49 2.35
C THR A 344 -22.50 -3.99 2.55
N LEU A 345 -21.86 -3.33 1.61
CA LEU A 345 -21.68 -1.89 1.53
C LEU A 345 -22.51 -1.31 0.39
N GLY A 346 -23.05 -0.11 0.61
CA GLY A 346 -23.62 0.72 -0.46
C GLY A 346 -22.59 1.74 -0.92
N MET A 347 -22.36 1.77 -2.22
CA MET A 347 -21.48 2.71 -2.91
C MET A 347 -22.29 3.79 -3.61
N TYR A 348 -22.01 5.06 -3.34
CA TYR A 348 -22.70 6.18 -3.98
C TYR A 348 -21.83 7.43 -3.99
N LYS A 349 -21.51 7.93 -5.18
CA LYS A 349 -20.81 9.22 -5.36
C LYS A 349 -19.56 9.35 -4.47
N GLY A 350 -18.68 8.33 -4.48
CA GLY A 350 -17.43 8.32 -3.72
C GLY A 350 -17.56 7.91 -2.25
N ASN A 351 -18.78 7.70 -1.76
CA ASN A 351 -19.03 7.32 -0.38
C ASN A 351 -19.34 5.83 -0.23
N LEU A 352 -18.94 5.27 0.91
CA LEU A 352 -19.27 3.93 1.37
C LEU A 352 -20.22 4.03 2.56
N SER A 353 -21.26 3.20 2.60
CA SER A 353 -22.21 3.14 3.71
C SER A 353 -22.55 1.70 4.07
N ALA A 354 -22.64 1.41 5.37
CA ALA A 354 -23.03 0.10 5.86
C ALA A 354 -24.46 -0.23 5.46
N ARG A 355 -24.67 -1.44 4.92
CA ARG A 355 -26.00 -1.94 4.56
C ARG A 355 -26.38 -3.15 5.40
N ARG A 356 -25.54 -4.17 5.39
CA ARG A 356 -25.74 -5.44 6.13
C ARG A 356 -24.43 -6.00 6.59
N ARG A 357 -24.45 -6.73 7.67
CA ARG A 357 -23.31 -7.52 8.15
C ARG A 357 -23.82 -8.79 8.82
N SER A 358 -23.11 -9.90 8.62
CA SER A 358 -23.41 -11.18 9.23
C SER A 358 -22.14 -11.96 9.53
N SER A 359 -22.12 -12.66 10.65
CA SER A 359 -21.02 -13.54 11.04
C SER A 359 -21.53 -14.70 11.89
N PRO A 360 -21.04 -15.93 11.68
CA PRO A 360 -21.26 -17.02 12.63
C PRO A 360 -20.59 -16.79 13.97
N ASN A 361 -19.63 -15.87 14.05
CA ASN A 361 -18.87 -15.52 15.25
C ASN A 361 -19.29 -14.15 15.82
N SER A 362 -20.52 -13.70 15.52
CA SER A 362 -21.07 -12.44 16.03
C SER A 362 -21.08 -12.41 17.55
N LEU A 363 -20.55 -11.34 18.12
CA LEU A 363 -20.67 -11.00 19.55
C LEU A 363 -21.88 -10.08 19.82
N TYR A 364 -22.59 -9.66 18.76
CA TYR A 364 -23.80 -8.86 18.89
C TYR A 364 -24.98 -9.79 19.22
N ASP A 365 -25.51 -9.65 20.45
CA ASP A 365 -26.71 -10.32 20.92
C ASP A 365 -27.85 -9.31 20.95
N ALA A 366 -28.88 -9.54 20.14
CA ALA A 366 -29.99 -8.61 19.99
C ALA A 366 -30.86 -8.49 21.27
N GLU A 367 -30.93 -9.57 22.08
CA GLU A 367 -31.68 -9.56 23.32
C GLU A 367 -30.96 -8.74 24.41
N ILE A 368 -29.63 -8.91 24.52
CA ILE A 368 -28.80 -8.13 25.46
C ILE A 368 -28.70 -6.67 25.01
N ALA A 369 -28.61 -6.41 23.73
CA ALA A 369 -28.44 -5.06 23.15
C ALA A 369 -29.76 -4.26 23.11
N SER A 370 -30.91 -4.90 23.36
CA SER A 370 -32.20 -4.25 23.28
C SER A 370 -32.34 -3.19 24.37
N MET A 371 -32.80 -2.00 23.98
CA MET A 371 -33.18 -0.90 24.92
C MET A 371 -34.60 -1.03 25.42
N GLU A 372 -35.36 -2.02 24.97
CA GLU A 372 -36.72 -2.28 25.43
C GLU A 372 -36.71 -3.03 26.76
N GLY A 373 -37.75 -2.83 27.57
CA GLY A 373 -37.88 -3.55 28.85
C GLY A 373 -38.14 -5.04 28.62
N GLY A 374 -37.42 -5.90 29.38
CA GLY A 374 -37.60 -7.35 29.38
C GLY A 374 -36.48 -8.17 28.71
N GLY A 375 -35.37 -7.55 28.29
CA GLY A 375 -34.18 -8.27 27.81
C GLY A 375 -33.45 -9.03 28.92
N SER A 376 -32.47 -9.85 28.57
CA SER A 376 -31.67 -10.66 29.51
C SER A 376 -30.65 -9.83 30.35
N TYR A 377 -30.50 -8.53 30.07
CA TYR A 377 -29.61 -7.63 30.80
C TYR A 377 -30.28 -7.07 32.05
N ASP A 378 -29.73 -7.39 33.23
CA ASP A 378 -30.23 -6.83 34.51
C ASP A 378 -29.65 -5.42 34.73
N GLN A 379 -30.50 -4.40 34.64
CA GLN A 379 -30.10 -3.00 34.80
C GLN A 379 -29.65 -2.67 36.24
N ASP A 380 -30.07 -3.44 37.25
CA ASP A 380 -29.66 -3.21 38.64
C ASP A 380 -28.17 -3.50 38.85
N ASP A 381 -27.58 -4.43 38.10
CA ASP A 381 -26.14 -4.74 38.14
C ASP A 381 -25.28 -3.51 37.79
N ALA A 382 -25.77 -2.63 36.95
CA ALA A 382 -25.08 -1.39 36.59
C ALA A 382 -24.84 -0.47 37.82
N THR A 383 -25.72 -0.49 38.79
CA THR A 383 -25.58 0.30 40.02
C THR A 383 -24.33 -0.11 40.81
N GLY A 384 -24.12 -1.41 40.99
CA GLY A 384 -22.92 -1.95 41.65
C GLY A 384 -21.63 -1.65 40.88
N PHE A 385 -21.64 -1.90 39.58
CA PHE A 385 -20.54 -1.60 38.70
C PHE A 385 -20.12 -0.13 38.74
N LEU A 386 -21.08 0.81 38.63
CA LEU A 386 -20.82 2.26 38.65
C LEU A 386 -20.32 2.75 40.03
N ARG A 387 -20.78 2.14 41.13
CA ARG A 387 -20.26 2.46 42.47
C ARG A 387 -18.76 2.15 42.58
N ILE A 388 -18.35 0.98 42.13
CA ILE A 388 -16.94 0.54 42.24
C ILE A 388 -16.08 1.33 41.21
N THR A 389 -16.50 1.38 39.99
CA THR A 389 -15.75 2.06 38.90
C THR A 389 -15.61 3.57 39.17
N GLY A 390 -16.62 4.19 39.78
CA GLY A 390 -16.61 5.62 40.13
C GLY A 390 -15.86 5.97 41.43
N LEU A 391 -15.33 4.98 42.19
CA LEU A 391 -14.61 5.25 43.45
C LEU A 391 -13.42 6.20 43.28
N PRO A 392 -12.50 5.99 42.33
CA PRO A 392 -11.36 6.88 42.16
C PRO A 392 -11.79 8.32 41.86
N SER A 393 -12.80 8.50 41.00
CA SER A 393 -13.32 9.83 40.63
C SER A 393 -13.97 10.54 41.79
N ARG A 394 -14.70 9.82 42.66
CA ARG A 394 -15.30 10.40 43.87
C ARG A 394 -14.23 10.85 44.87
N VAL A 395 -13.23 10.01 45.12
CA VAL A 395 -12.11 10.37 46.01
C VAL A 395 -11.38 11.59 45.46
N GLN A 396 -11.06 11.59 44.18
CA GLN A 396 -10.39 12.73 43.53
C GLN A 396 -11.22 14.01 43.61
N GLY A 397 -12.54 13.93 43.37
CA GLY A 397 -13.44 15.07 43.47
C GLY A 397 -13.55 15.63 44.90
N THR A 398 -13.37 14.78 45.92
CA THR A 398 -13.31 15.23 47.32
C THR A 398 -12.00 15.93 47.65
N VAL A 399 -10.85 15.41 47.14
CA VAL A 399 -9.51 15.97 47.39
C VAL A 399 -9.27 17.23 46.58
N THR A 400 -9.76 17.27 45.35
CA THR A 400 -9.60 18.40 44.43
C THR A 400 -10.96 18.78 43.84
N PRO A 401 -11.79 19.51 44.58
CA PRO A 401 -13.09 19.96 44.09
C PRO A 401 -12.95 20.84 42.86
N ARG A 402 -13.74 20.53 41.83
CA ARG A 402 -13.82 21.39 40.62
C ARG A 402 -14.98 22.39 40.80
N SER A 403 -14.69 23.66 40.56
CA SER A 403 -15.74 24.67 40.43
C SER A 403 -16.33 24.63 39.04
N TYR A 404 -17.64 24.60 38.91
CA TYR A 404 -18.36 24.70 37.64
C TYR A 404 -18.82 26.12 37.40
#